data_0e287f61e2be05d0fa490882a16fa053
#
_entry.id   0e287f61e2be05d0fa490882a16fa053
#
_cell.length_a   1.000
_cell.length_b   1.000
_cell.length_c   1.000
_cell.angle_alpha   90.00
_cell.angle_beta   90.00
_cell.angle_gamma   90.00
#
_symmetry.space_group_name_H-M   'P 1'
#
loop_
_entity.id
_entity.type
_entity.pdbx_description
1 polymer ?
#
loop_
_entity_poly.entity_id
_entity_poly.type
_entity_poly.pdbx_seq_one_letter_code
_entity_poly.pdbx_strand_id
1 'polypeptide(L)'
;MKKAFISTRFCVLLLAASLVTAEARSEVIASFWQMAISEKPPEGWRVAWNPDGPLEQPEKYSDLTAVNSKKTGERRVMQRGALDANGALRDDAPNLSSNGVAQVPKSPANGTKRYLIASYTMPRDSLGSVWINDGNIQNKNVAAGVELKIFLNGTLLKDLTAAMAPVPTLFQQALGPLKKGDTVSVAVGPAKLEKGAVGGLRYTLEEWPDGKSPAPPQNTFNPPIDSYGPQYDPDGTCAAYEAKQAAFNETLLARKPELVFLGDSITSRWPQELLEKHFGAYRPVNLGVGGDRVQNVIWRLQRTPLEATPLKALVLLIGTNNSGAFTSEEIAGGIQKLVKMVEEKAPEAKVLVLGVFPRGPAINDPKNAKIHALNAKLKDLADGKKVFYLDVGPSLAEPDGSIPREVMPDQLHVALPGFLRWMDAMKPTLQSLLPSRPQETTAGKQGPG
;
A
#
# COMPACT_ATOMS: atom_id res chain seq x y z
N MET A 1 -32.21 45.33 61.68
CA MET A 1 -30.90 45.69 61.12
C MET A 1 -29.89 44.60 61.52
N LYS A 2 -29.64 43.64 60.70
CA LYS A 2 -28.50 42.74 60.79
C LYS A 2 -28.03 42.42 59.38
N LYS A 3 -26.84 42.94 59.04
CA LYS A 3 -26.20 42.72 57.74
C LYS A 3 -25.58 41.34 57.76
N ALA A 4 -25.91 40.53 56.76
CA ALA A 4 -25.28 39.23 56.50
C ALA A 4 -24.05 39.46 55.59
N PHE A 5 -22.88 39.02 56.06
CA PHE A 5 -21.64 38.95 55.30
C PHE A 5 -21.67 37.68 54.45
N ILE A 6 -21.61 37.85 53.14
CA ILE A 6 -21.40 36.74 52.22
C ILE A 6 -19.89 36.63 51.92
N SER A 7 -19.30 35.54 52.43
CA SER A 7 -17.90 35.18 52.18
C SER A 7 -17.79 34.51 50.82
N THR A 8 -17.18 35.20 49.86
CA THR A 8 -16.87 34.64 48.54
C THR A 8 -15.58 33.86 48.63
N ARG A 9 -15.66 32.54 48.68
CA ARG A 9 -14.51 31.65 48.51
C ARG A 9 -14.17 31.58 47.02
N PHE A 10 -13.05 32.15 46.62
CA PHE A 10 -12.42 31.92 45.33
C PHE A 10 -11.88 30.49 45.30
N CYS A 11 -12.50 29.64 44.51
CA CYS A 11 -11.94 28.34 44.11
C CYS A 11 -10.94 28.59 42.99
N VAL A 12 -9.64 28.60 43.29
CA VAL A 12 -8.59 28.57 42.27
C VAL A 12 -8.54 27.14 41.74
N LEU A 13 -9.16 26.90 40.57
CA LEU A 13 -8.90 25.68 39.79
C LEU A 13 -7.48 25.80 39.19
N LEU A 14 -6.55 25.08 39.78
CA LEU A 14 -5.28 24.76 39.14
C LEU A 14 -5.58 23.83 37.94
N LEU A 15 -5.69 24.40 36.74
CA LEU A 15 -5.55 23.65 35.52
C LEU A 15 -4.07 23.19 35.44
N ALA A 16 -3.83 21.97 35.85
CA ALA A 16 -2.62 21.26 35.47
C ALA A 16 -2.71 21.03 33.95
N ALA A 17 -2.15 21.95 33.17
CA ALA A 17 -1.84 21.70 31.77
C ALA A 17 -0.82 20.56 31.73
N SER A 18 -1.27 19.34 31.53
CA SER A 18 -0.41 18.25 31.09
C SER A 18 0.14 18.66 29.71
N LEU A 19 1.35 19.21 29.73
CA LEU A 19 2.20 19.25 28.53
C LEU A 19 2.46 17.79 28.16
N VAL A 20 1.56 17.23 27.34
CA VAL A 20 1.89 16.11 26.48
C VAL A 20 2.96 16.67 25.56
N THR A 21 4.20 16.41 25.86
CA THR A 21 5.30 16.62 24.93
C THR A 21 4.95 15.80 23.68
N ALA A 22 4.45 16.47 22.64
CA ALA A 22 4.35 15.87 21.33
C ALA A 22 5.78 15.39 21.02
N GLU A 23 6.00 14.09 21.06
CA GLU A 23 7.24 13.54 20.53
C GLU A 23 7.34 14.04 19.10
N ALA A 24 8.37 14.83 18.84
CA ALA A 24 8.62 15.37 17.51
C ALA A 24 8.82 14.17 16.57
N ARG A 25 7.80 13.87 15.80
CA ARG A 25 7.81 12.79 14.81
C ARG A 25 8.58 13.28 13.58
N SER A 26 9.19 12.36 12.85
CA SER A 26 9.75 12.67 11.54
C SER A 26 8.64 13.08 10.56
N GLU A 27 8.98 13.96 9.64
CA GLU A 27 8.11 14.33 8.52
C GLU A 27 8.65 13.74 7.21
N VAL A 28 7.81 13.01 6.50
CA VAL A 28 8.13 12.55 5.14
C VAL A 28 7.98 13.72 4.18
N ILE A 29 9.08 14.23 3.66
CA ILE A 29 9.11 15.37 2.72
C ILE A 29 9.00 14.94 1.26
N ALA A 30 9.43 13.71 0.93
CA ALA A 30 9.32 13.19 -0.42
C ALA A 30 9.35 11.65 -0.43
N SER A 31 8.66 11.04 -1.40
CA SER A 31 8.60 9.59 -1.57
C SER A 31 8.88 9.20 -3.01
N PHE A 32 9.89 8.35 -3.22
CA PHE A 32 10.18 7.78 -4.53
C PHE A 32 8.99 7.02 -5.11
N TRP A 33 8.23 6.32 -4.28
CA TRP A 33 7.06 5.58 -4.74
C TRP A 33 5.98 6.51 -5.30
N GLN A 34 5.66 7.58 -4.61
CA GLN A 34 4.68 8.57 -5.09
C GLN A 34 5.12 9.17 -6.43
N MET A 35 6.40 9.47 -6.57
CA MET A 35 6.97 9.93 -7.83
C MET A 35 6.82 8.87 -8.94
N ALA A 36 7.13 7.60 -8.64
CA ALA A 36 7.12 6.52 -9.63
C ALA A 36 5.74 6.22 -10.20
N ILE A 37 4.68 6.36 -9.39
CA ILE A 37 3.30 6.09 -9.81
C ILE A 37 2.61 7.30 -10.47
N SER A 38 3.14 8.50 -10.36
CA SER A 38 2.56 9.73 -10.90
C SER A 38 2.85 9.86 -12.39
N GLU A 39 1.88 10.29 -13.20
CA GLU A 39 2.09 10.56 -14.64
C GLU A 39 3.08 11.71 -14.84
N LYS A 40 2.89 12.79 -14.09
CA LYS A 40 3.86 13.91 -14.00
C LYS A 40 4.59 13.80 -12.66
N PRO A 41 5.93 13.86 -12.62
CA PRO A 41 6.63 13.87 -11.35
C PRO A 41 6.08 14.99 -10.45
N PRO A 42 5.83 14.72 -9.15
CA PRO A 42 5.48 15.77 -8.20
C PRO A 42 6.56 16.86 -8.16
N GLU A 43 6.20 18.04 -7.69
CA GLU A 43 7.13 19.16 -7.55
C GLU A 43 8.42 18.74 -6.83
N GLY A 44 9.55 19.22 -7.33
CA GLY A 44 10.88 18.86 -6.84
C GLY A 44 11.46 17.59 -7.46
N TRP A 45 10.65 16.69 -8.02
CA TRP A 45 11.15 15.44 -8.60
C TRP A 45 11.53 15.58 -10.07
N ARG A 46 12.68 14.98 -10.42
CA ARG A 46 13.15 14.75 -11.79
C ARG A 46 13.52 13.28 -11.96
N VAL A 47 13.13 12.67 -13.07
CA VAL A 47 13.55 11.30 -13.44
C VAL A 47 14.30 11.37 -14.74
N ALA A 48 15.54 10.91 -14.73
CA ALA A 48 16.48 11.04 -15.83
C ALA A 48 17.35 9.79 -15.98
N TRP A 49 18.25 9.82 -16.94
CA TRP A 49 19.30 8.83 -17.13
C TRP A 49 20.57 9.48 -17.69
N ASN A 50 21.69 8.79 -17.58
CA ASN A 50 22.96 9.23 -18.15
C ASN A 50 23.23 8.52 -19.48
N PRO A 51 22.93 9.12 -20.65
CA PRO A 51 23.14 8.45 -21.94
C PRO A 51 24.60 8.15 -22.23
N ASP A 52 25.50 9.11 -22.02
CA ASP A 52 26.90 9.03 -22.44
C ASP A 52 27.89 9.67 -21.45
N GLY A 53 27.44 9.93 -20.21
CA GLY A 53 28.27 10.66 -19.25
C GLY A 53 28.42 9.99 -17.90
N PRO A 54 29.39 10.45 -17.09
CA PRO A 54 29.54 10.05 -15.71
C PRO A 54 28.36 10.57 -14.87
N LEU A 55 28.11 9.90 -13.76
CA LEU A 55 27.03 10.26 -12.85
C LEU A 55 27.27 11.58 -12.07
N GLU A 56 28.48 12.05 -12.08
CA GLU A 56 28.89 13.29 -11.41
C GLU A 56 28.57 14.55 -12.24
N GLN A 57 27.99 14.40 -13.43
CA GLN A 57 27.64 15.49 -14.34
C GLN A 57 26.14 15.58 -14.60
N PRO A 58 25.34 16.07 -13.62
CA PRO A 58 23.86 16.12 -13.72
C PRO A 58 23.34 16.93 -14.91
N GLU A 59 24.12 17.86 -15.42
CA GLU A 59 23.80 18.68 -16.60
C GLU A 59 23.76 17.84 -17.89
N LYS A 60 24.37 16.66 -17.90
CA LYS A 60 24.35 15.71 -19.02
C LYS A 60 23.26 14.66 -18.94
N TYR A 61 22.43 14.71 -17.89
CA TYR A 61 21.33 13.78 -17.77
C TYR A 61 20.21 14.11 -18.76
N SER A 62 19.67 13.08 -19.39
CA SER A 62 18.49 13.18 -20.24
C SER A 62 17.23 12.76 -19.48
N ASP A 63 16.17 13.55 -19.58
CA ASP A 63 14.92 13.27 -18.89
C ASP A 63 14.21 12.04 -19.47
N LEU A 64 13.53 11.30 -18.61
CA LEU A 64 12.68 10.20 -19.00
C LEU A 64 11.22 10.67 -19.11
N THR A 65 10.62 10.39 -20.25
CA THR A 65 9.24 10.77 -20.56
C THR A 65 8.27 9.69 -20.13
N ALA A 66 7.13 10.09 -19.59
CA ALA A 66 6.03 9.18 -19.30
C ALA A 66 5.37 8.72 -20.60
N VAL A 67 5.18 7.42 -20.76
CA VAL A 67 4.47 6.82 -21.88
C VAL A 67 3.42 5.85 -21.35
N ASN A 68 2.24 5.91 -21.95
CA ASN A 68 1.21 4.91 -21.70
C ASN A 68 1.59 3.62 -22.46
N SER A 69 2.10 2.61 -21.75
CA SER A 69 2.36 1.33 -22.40
C SER A 69 1.07 0.70 -22.90
N LYS A 70 1.16 0.09 -24.10
CA LYS A 70 0.07 -0.70 -24.66
C LYS A 70 -0.33 -1.81 -23.68
N LYS A 71 -1.64 -1.98 -23.53
CA LYS A 71 -2.34 -3.01 -22.77
C LYS A 71 -1.63 -4.36 -22.72
N THR A 72 -1.27 -4.77 -21.51
CA THR A 72 -1.25 -6.19 -21.16
C THR A 72 -2.41 -6.41 -20.18
N GLY A 73 -3.55 -6.90 -20.68
CA GLY A 73 -4.78 -6.99 -19.88
C GLY A 73 -5.50 -5.65 -19.71
N GLU A 74 -6.43 -5.56 -18.78
CA GLU A 74 -7.33 -4.40 -18.58
C GLU A 74 -6.68 -3.17 -17.91
N ARG A 75 -5.36 -3.16 -17.66
CA ARG A 75 -4.66 -2.05 -17.00
C ARG A 75 -3.59 -1.44 -17.88
N ARG A 76 -3.62 -0.13 -18.00
CA ARG A 76 -2.51 0.65 -18.53
C ARG A 76 -1.45 0.77 -17.43
N VAL A 77 -0.28 0.20 -17.66
CA VAL A 77 0.89 0.43 -16.80
C VAL A 77 1.64 1.59 -17.41
N MET A 78 1.75 2.68 -16.67
CA MET A 78 2.56 3.80 -17.08
C MET A 78 4.04 3.45 -16.95
N GLN A 79 4.82 3.77 -17.97
CA GLN A 79 6.27 3.62 -17.96
C GLN A 79 6.93 4.97 -18.24
N ARG A 80 8.07 5.21 -17.62
CA ARG A 80 8.95 6.33 -17.95
C ARG A 80 10.20 5.78 -18.63
N GLY A 81 10.54 6.34 -19.77
CA GLY A 81 11.72 5.92 -20.50
C GLY A 81 12.15 6.96 -21.53
N ALA A 82 13.32 6.77 -22.10
CA ALA A 82 13.75 7.53 -23.28
C ALA A 82 13.00 7.01 -24.51
N LEU A 83 12.59 7.92 -25.39
CA LEU A 83 11.86 7.59 -26.60
C LEU A 83 12.79 7.64 -27.82
N ASP A 84 12.52 6.79 -28.80
CA ASP A 84 13.11 6.87 -30.12
C ASP A 84 12.37 7.92 -31.00
N ALA A 85 12.80 8.09 -32.24
CA ALA A 85 12.20 9.03 -33.18
C ALA A 85 10.73 8.71 -33.53
N ASN A 86 10.26 7.50 -33.26
CA ASN A 86 8.89 7.03 -33.51
C ASN A 86 8.01 7.10 -32.25
N GLY A 87 8.56 7.61 -31.13
CA GLY A 87 7.86 7.69 -29.84
C GLY A 87 7.76 6.35 -29.10
N ALA A 88 8.53 5.33 -29.49
CA ALA A 88 8.65 4.07 -28.76
C ALA A 88 9.75 4.11 -27.71
N LEU A 89 9.59 3.31 -26.64
CA LEU A 89 10.64 3.19 -25.62
C LEU A 89 11.91 2.59 -26.21
N ARG A 90 13.03 3.23 -25.95
CA ARG A 90 14.36 2.77 -26.35
C ARG A 90 14.78 1.55 -25.51
N ASP A 91 15.27 0.51 -26.17
CA ASP A 91 15.76 -0.71 -25.51
C ASP A 91 17.13 -0.50 -24.82
N ASP A 92 17.86 0.54 -25.21
CA ASP A 92 19.20 0.87 -24.72
C ASP A 92 19.20 1.92 -23.59
N ALA A 93 18.01 2.35 -23.15
CA ALA A 93 17.83 3.26 -22.03
C ALA A 93 17.12 2.57 -20.86
N PRO A 94 17.35 3.01 -19.61
CA PRO A 94 16.59 2.52 -18.46
C PRO A 94 15.13 2.96 -18.58
N ASN A 95 14.25 2.20 -17.96
CA ASN A 95 12.87 2.61 -17.79
C ASN A 95 12.37 2.32 -16.37
N LEU A 96 11.35 3.07 -15.95
CA LEU A 96 10.70 2.95 -14.66
C LEU A 96 9.20 2.73 -14.88
N SER A 97 8.68 1.62 -14.38
CA SER A 97 7.24 1.36 -14.42
C SER A 97 6.52 1.90 -13.17
N SER A 98 5.23 2.18 -13.31
CA SER A 98 4.38 2.69 -12.22
C SER A 98 4.25 1.75 -11.01
N ASN A 99 4.76 0.53 -11.08
CA ASN A 99 4.87 -0.38 -9.95
C ASN A 99 6.25 -0.33 -9.25
N GLY A 100 7.05 0.71 -9.52
CA GLY A 100 8.38 0.90 -8.91
C GLY A 100 9.47 -0.04 -9.44
N VAL A 101 9.19 -0.80 -10.51
CA VAL A 101 10.21 -1.65 -11.13
C VAL A 101 11.03 -0.80 -12.11
N ALA A 102 12.30 -0.63 -11.79
CA ALA A 102 13.28 -0.09 -12.72
C ALA A 102 13.84 -1.22 -13.59
N GLN A 103 13.95 -0.98 -14.88
CA GLN A 103 14.70 -1.82 -15.79
C GLN A 103 16.02 -1.15 -16.13
N VAL A 104 17.11 -1.87 -15.94
CA VAL A 104 18.45 -1.44 -16.34
C VAL A 104 18.73 -2.01 -17.73
N PRO A 105 19.09 -1.19 -18.71
CA PRO A 105 19.36 -1.64 -20.06
C PRO A 105 20.68 -2.40 -20.12
N LYS A 106 20.86 -3.13 -21.20
CA LYS A 106 22.21 -3.64 -21.55
C LYS A 106 23.12 -2.43 -21.81
N SER A 107 24.27 -2.42 -21.18
CA SER A 107 25.26 -1.37 -21.42
C SER A 107 25.74 -1.42 -22.87
N PRO A 108 26.02 -0.26 -23.50
CA PRO A 108 26.55 -0.21 -24.85
C PRO A 108 27.96 -0.82 -24.94
N ALA A 109 28.38 -1.13 -26.15
CA ALA A 109 29.68 -1.77 -26.41
C ALA A 109 30.90 -0.95 -25.93
N ASN A 110 30.74 0.36 -25.75
CA ASN A 110 31.77 1.24 -25.19
C ASN A 110 31.98 1.11 -23.67
N GLY A 111 31.22 0.23 -23.00
CA GLY A 111 31.38 -0.01 -21.57
C GLY A 111 30.72 1.01 -20.64
N THR A 112 29.99 1.99 -21.16
CA THR A 112 29.31 3.00 -20.32
C THR A 112 28.15 2.36 -19.57
N LYS A 113 28.15 2.42 -18.25
CA LYS A 113 27.00 2.01 -17.44
C LYS A 113 25.92 3.06 -17.49
N ARG A 114 24.69 2.63 -17.72
CA ARG A 114 23.50 3.49 -17.82
C ARG A 114 22.62 3.32 -16.61
N TYR A 115 22.34 4.41 -15.94
CA TYR A 115 21.59 4.45 -14.69
C TYR A 115 20.24 5.12 -14.86
N LEU A 116 19.22 4.58 -14.19
CA LEU A 116 18.03 5.32 -13.86
C LEU A 116 18.37 6.26 -12.70
N ILE A 117 18.03 7.54 -12.83
CA ILE A 117 18.36 8.56 -11.85
C ILE A 117 17.07 9.25 -11.42
N ALA A 118 16.76 9.18 -10.12
CA ALA A 118 15.67 9.93 -9.52
C ALA A 118 16.27 11.01 -8.62
N SER A 119 16.02 12.27 -8.94
CA SER A 119 16.52 13.43 -8.21
C SER A 119 15.36 14.20 -7.57
N TYR A 120 15.55 14.65 -6.34
CA TYR A 120 14.64 15.52 -5.63
C TYR A 120 15.35 16.80 -5.22
N THR A 121 14.79 17.95 -5.63
CA THR A 121 15.31 19.27 -5.26
C THR A 121 14.49 19.84 -4.12
N MET A 122 15.16 20.26 -3.05
CA MET A 122 14.52 20.80 -1.87
C MET A 122 13.79 22.10 -2.18
N PRO A 123 12.48 22.19 -1.90
CA PRO A 123 11.71 23.41 -2.15
C PRO A 123 11.92 24.50 -1.09
N ARG A 124 12.43 24.11 0.08
CA ARG A 124 12.72 24.98 1.23
C ARG A 124 13.94 24.49 1.99
N ASP A 125 14.44 25.30 2.91
CA ASP A 125 15.39 24.85 3.92
C ASP A 125 14.74 23.80 4.81
N SER A 126 15.51 22.79 5.23
CA SER A 126 15.04 21.82 6.22
C SER A 126 15.06 22.43 7.62
N LEU A 127 14.13 21.97 8.47
CA LEU A 127 14.05 22.36 9.89
C LEU A 127 14.98 21.52 10.78
N GLY A 128 15.51 20.44 10.24
CA GLY A 128 16.40 19.51 10.92
C GLY A 128 17.24 18.70 9.93
N SER A 129 17.72 17.55 10.39
CA SER A 129 18.51 16.66 9.53
C SER A 129 17.61 15.85 8.59
N VAL A 130 17.94 15.85 7.30
CA VAL A 130 17.25 15.03 6.29
C VAL A 130 17.97 13.68 6.14
N TRP A 131 17.16 12.64 5.99
CA TRP A 131 17.60 11.27 5.77
C TRP A 131 16.93 10.67 4.54
N ILE A 132 17.68 9.88 3.77
CA ILE A 132 17.06 8.81 3.00
C ILE A 132 16.77 7.69 3.97
N ASN A 133 15.49 7.35 4.11
CA ASN A 133 15.02 6.31 5.02
C ASN A 133 14.17 5.27 4.29
N ASP A 134 13.92 4.13 4.98
CA ASP A 134 13.15 3.01 4.46
C ASP A 134 13.61 2.54 3.07
N GLY A 135 14.88 2.78 2.77
CA GLY A 135 15.49 2.39 1.51
C GLY A 135 15.54 0.88 1.36
N ASN A 136 14.96 0.39 0.28
CA ASN A 136 15.15 -1.00 -0.13
C ASN A 136 15.26 -1.11 -1.64
N ILE A 137 16.10 -2.04 -2.07
CA ILE A 137 16.30 -2.39 -3.47
C ILE A 137 16.26 -3.90 -3.63
N GLN A 138 15.35 -4.39 -4.44
CA GLN A 138 15.24 -5.79 -4.75
C GLN A 138 15.83 -6.08 -6.14
N ASN A 139 16.91 -6.82 -6.16
CA ASN A 139 17.48 -7.34 -7.40
C ASN A 139 16.85 -8.68 -7.73
N LYS A 140 16.03 -8.75 -8.79
CA LYS A 140 15.28 -9.96 -9.15
C LYS A 140 16.05 -10.90 -10.06
N ASN A 141 16.84 -10.38 -11.00
CA ASN A 141 17.41 -11.18 -12.08
C ASN A 141 18.69 -10.61 -12.70
N VAL A 142 19.38 -9.70 -12.00
CA VAL A 142 20.70 -9.22 -12.44
C VAL A 142 21.77 -9.98 -11.66
N ALA A 143 22.29 -11.08 -12.23
CA ALA A 143 23.20 -12.00 -11.55
C ALA A 143 24.47 -11.31 -11.03
N ALA A 144 25.01 -10.35 -11.78
CA ALA A 144 26.21 -9.61 -11.41
C ALA A 144 25.96 -8.52 -10.34
N GLY A 145 24.71 -8.32 -9.91
CA GLY A 145 24.34 -7.29 -8.96
C GLY A 145 23.83 -6.01 -9.60
N VAL A 146 23.22 -5.18 -8.78
CA VAL A 146 22.70 -3.84 -9.13
C VAL A 146 23.40 -2.82 -8.27
N GLU A 147 23.97 -1.80 -8.87
CA GLU A 147 24.55 -0.66 -8.15
C GLU A 147 23.47 0.34 -7.79
N LEU A 148 23.55 0.84 -6.56
CA LEU A 148 22.80 2.00 -6.10
C LEU A 148 23.79 3.04 -5.58
N LYS A 149 23.70 4.25 -6.11
CA LYS A 149 24.55 5.38 -5.74
C LYS A 149 23.68 6.54 -5.29
N ILE A 150 24.09 7.19 -4.20
CA ILE A 150 23.38 8.33 -3.63
C ILE A 150 24.30 9.54 -3.69
N PHE A 151 23.79 10.63 -4.24
CA PHE A 151 24.51 11.89 -4.39
C PHE A 151 23.75 13.02 -3.69
N LEU A 152 24.49 13.95 -3.13
CA LEU A 152 24.00 15.25 -2.69
C LEU A 152 24.77 16.34 -3.46
N ASN A 153 24.06 17.15 -4.24
CA ASN A 153 24.64 18.20 -5.08
C ASN A 153 25.81 17.70 -5.97
N GLY A 154 25.64 16.49 -6.53
CA GLY A 154 26.67 15.84 -7.35
C GLY A 154 27.79 15.14 -6.56
N THR A 155 27.87 15.31 -5.26
CA THR A 155 28.85 14.60 -4.41
C THR A 155 28.35 13.22 -4.03
N LEU A 156 29.11 12.18 -4.31
CA LEU A 156 28.79 10.79 -3.95
C LEU A 156 28.85 10.60 -2.43
N LEU A 157 27.75 10.18 -1.82
CA LEU A 157 27.64 9.89 -0.39
C LEU A 157 27.60 8.39 -0.09
N LYS A 158 27.02 7.60 -0.97
CA LYS A 158 26.87 6.15 -0.80
C LYS A 158 26.99 5.42 -2.11
N ASP A 159 27.73 4.32 -2.09
CA ASP A 159 27.82 3.34 -3.18
C ASP A 159 27.60 1.94 -2.58
N LEU A 160 26.61 1.23 -3.07
CA LEU A 160 26.35 -0.13 -2.67
C LEU A 160 25.96 -1.00 -3.85
N THR A 161 26.25 -2.30 -3.74
CA THR A 161 25.83 -3.31 -4.72
C THR A 161 24.83 -4.26 -4.07
N ALA A 162 23.62 -4.30 -4.62
CA ALA A 162 22.59 -5.25 -4.23
C ALA A 162 22.76 -6.57 -5.01
N ALA A 163 23.09 -7.63 -4.33
CA ALA A 163 23.15 -8.98 -4.92
C ALA A 163 21.76 -9.46 -5.33
N MET A 164 21.69 -10.38 -6.27
CA MET A 164 20.45 -11.09 -6.58
C MET A 164 20.09 -11.99 -5.39
N ALA A 165 18.99 -11.65 -4.72
CA ALA A 165 18.54 -12.35 -3.53
C ALA A 165 17.01 -12.32 -3.42
N PRO A 166 16.40 -13.31 -2.75
CA PRO A 166 14.95 -13.31 -2.50
C PRO A 166 14.52 -12.16 -1.57
N VAL A 167 15.43 -11.67 -0.72
CA VAL A 167 15.20 -10.53 0.19
C VAL A 167 15.84 -9.25 -0.37
N PRO A 168 15.20 -8.09 -0.21
CA PRO A 168 15.79 -6.83 -0.65
C PRO A 168 17.04 -6.46 0.16
N THR A 169 17.94 -5.72 -0.47
CA THR A 169 19.02 -5.02 0.21
C THR A 169 18.45 -3.72 0.78
N LEU A 170 18.60 -3.54 2.09
CA LEU A 170 18.16 -2.34 2.80
C LEU A 170 19.24 -1.27 2.76
N PHE A 171 18.83 -0.01 2.72
CA PHE A 171 19.77 1.11 2.81
C PHE A 171 19.14 2.32 3.50
N GLN A 172 20.01 3.13 4.08
CA GLN A 172 19.70 4.39 4.74
C GLN A 172 20.89 5.32 4.55
N GLN A 173 20.65 6.63 4.45
CA GLN A 173 21.71 7.60 4.28
C GLN A 173 21.36 8.92 4.96
N ALA A 174 22.22 9.36 5.89
CA ALA A 174 22.17 10.71 6.43
C ALA A 174 22.58 11.73 5.37
N LEU A 175 21.80 12.78 5.22
CA LEU A 175 22.10 13.91 4.31
C LEU A 175 22.47 15.18 5.10
N GLY A 176 22.12 15.24 6.41
CA GLY A 176 22.26 16.43 7.24
C GLY A 176 21.22 17.49 6.94
N PRO A 177 21.39 18.71 7.48
CA PRO A 177 20.52 19.84 7.16
C PRO A 177 20.67 20.23 5.68
N LEU A 178 19.57 20.36 4.97
CA LEU A 178 19.55 20.74 3.56
C LEU A 178 18.99 22.16 3.38
N LYS A 179 19.45 22.83 2.33
CA LYS A 179 19.01 24.15 1.91
C LYS A 179 18.07 24.06 0.73
N LYS A 180 17.24 25.08 0.56
CA LYS A 180 16.45 25.27 -0.67
C LYS A 180 17.37 25.20 -1.89
N GLY A 181 17.01 24.36 -2.84
CA GLY A 181 17.79 24.12 -4.07
C GLY A 181 18.78 22.97 -3.99
N ASP A 182 19.09 22.43 -2.78
CA ASP A 182 19.88 21.21 -2.67
C ASP A 182 19.20 20.06 -3.38
N THR A 183 19.97 19.25 -4.09
CA THR A 183 19.46 18.15 -4.89
C THR A 183 20.02 16.81 -4.40
N VAL A 184 19.11 15.92 -4.02
CA VAL A 184 19.39 14.53 -3.65
C VAL A 184 19.10 13.65 -4.87
N SER A 185 20.10 12.88 -5.33
CA SER A 185 19.94 11.98 -6.47
C SER A 185 20.23 10.54 -6.06
N VAL A 186 19.34 9.62 -6.44
CA VAL A 186 19.53 8.17 -6.30
C VAL A 186 19.61 7.57 -7.69
N ALA A 187 20.76 7.00 -8.03
CA ALA A 187 21.05 6.37 -9.31
C ALA A 187 21.08 4.84 -9.14
N VAL A 188 20.36 4.13 -10.01
CA VAL A 188 20.33 2.66 -10.04
C VAL A 188 20.77 2.17 -11.40
N GLY A 189 21.77 1.32 -11.42
CA GLY A 189 22.37 0.79 -12.65
C GLY A 189 22.94 -0.62 -12.48
N PRO A 190 23.47 -1.21 -13.54
CA PRO A 190 24.06 -2.54 -13.49
C PRO A 190 25.44 -2.51 -12.82
N ALA A 191 25.71 -3.45 -11.93
CA ALA A 191 27.06 -3.60 -11.37
C ALA A 191 28.08 -4.04 -12.44
N LYS A 192 27.62 -4.86 -13.40
CA LYS A 192 28.34 -5.18 -14.64
C LYS A 192 27.47 -4.84 -15.85
N LEU A 193 28.02 -4.94 -17.06
CA LEU A 193 27.37 -4.58 -18.32
C LEU A 193 26.21 -5.55 -18.71
N GLU A 194 25.36 -5.89 -17.78
CA GLU A 194 24.26 -6.83 -17.94
C GLU A 194 22.90 -6.12 -17.96
N LYS A 195 21.96 -6.66 -18.73
CA LYS A 195 20.56 -6.24 -18.75
C LYS A 195 19.79 -6.97 -17.65
N GLY A 196 18.92 -6.25 -16.95
CA GLY A 196 18.06 -6.90 -15.96
C GLY A 196 17.00 -5.99 -15.37
N ALA A 197 16.14 -6.54 -14.54
CA ALA A 197 15.11 -5.81 -13.83
C ALA A 197 15.45 -5.69 -12.35
N VAL A 198 15.36 -4.46 -11.84
CA VAL A 198 15.36 -4.14 -10.43
C VAL A 198 13.92 -4.17 -9.95
N GLY A 199 13.57 -5.16 -9.16
CA GLY A 199 12.23 -5.26 -8.61
C GLY A 199 12.09 -4.38 -7.37
N GLY A 200 11.45 -3.22 -7.49
CA GLY A 200 11.04 -2.48 -6.31
C GLY A 200 12.14 -1.66 -5.64
N LEU A 201 12.62 -0.61 -6.30
CA LEU A 201 13.33 0.46 -5.60
C LEU A 201 12.32 1.27 -4.78
N ARG A 202 12.64 1.51 -3.51
CA ARG A 202 11.83 2.34 -2.61
C ARG A 202 12.73 3.09 -1.64
N TYR A 203 12.34 4.30 -1.32
CA TYR A 203 12.89 5.10 -0.24
C TYR A 203 12.00 6.33 -0.01
N THR A 204 12.16 6.92 1.17
CA THR A 204 11.60 8.22 1.53
C THR A 204 12.72 9.21 1.81
N LEU A 205 12.44 10.49 1.64
CA LEU A 205 13.22 11.57 2.24
C LEU A 205 12.46 12.05 3.47
N GLU A 206 13.08 11.95 4.63
CA GLU A 206 12.46 12.28 5.91
C GLU A 206 13.26 13.35 6.61
N GLU A 207 12.56 14.32 7.15
CA GLU A 207 13.12 15.35 8.01
C GLU A 207 12.97 14.94 9.48
N TRP A 208 14.06 14.94 10.22
CA TRP A 208 14.13 14.59 11.63
C TRP A 208 14.55 15.79 12.44
N PRO A 209 13.92 16.03 13.62
CA PRO A 209 14.33 17.09 14.52
C PRO A 209 15.80 16.95 14.92
N ASP A 210 16.45 18.07 15.25
CA ASP A 210 17.85 18.11 15.64
C ASP A 210 18.17 17.10 16.74
N GLY A 211 19.27 16.38 16.56
CA GLY A 211 19.72 15.32 17.46
C GLY A 211 18.94 14.00 17.38
N LYS A 212 17.95 13.89 16.51
CA LYS A 212 17.23 12.64 16.25
C LYS A 212 17.61 12.06 14.89
N SER A 213 17.53 10.74 14.79
CA SER A 213 17.76 9.99 13.55
C SER A 213 16.79 8.81 13.48
N PRO A 214 16.47 8.32 12.26
CA PRO A 214 15.73 7.08 12.13
C PRO A 214 16.50 5.92 12.76
N ALA A 215 15.77 4.93 13.27
CA ALA A 215 16.39 3.68 13.68
C ALA A 215 17.11 3.05 12.49
N PRO A 216 18.21 2.31 12.71
CA PRO A 216 18.86 1.56 11.63
C PRO A 216 17.83 0.69 10.92
N PRO A 217 17.88 0.57 9.58
CA PRO A 217 16.96 -0.27 8.83
C PRO A 217 17.10 -1.70 9.37
N GLN A 218 16.07 -2.13 10.06
CA GLN A 218 16.03 -3.50 10.56
C GLN A 218 15.56 -4.42 9.45
N ASN A 219 16.09 -5.64 9.41
CA ASN A 219 15.62 -6.70 8.50
C ASN A 219 14.21 -7.20 8.88
N THR A 220 13.50 -6.44 9.70
CA THR A 220 12.08 -6.62 9.91
C THR A 220 11.41 -5.96 8.72
N PHE A 221 10.92 -6.81 7.81
CA PHE A 221 10.09 -6.44 6.68
C PHE A 221 8.85 -5.66 7.15
N ASN A 222 9.07 -4.41 7.54
CA ASN A 222 8.04 -3.40 7.53
C ASN A 222 8.29 -2.56 6.29
N PRO A 223 7.63 -2.83 5.17
CA PRO A 223 7.67 -1.85 4.10
C PRO A 223 7.18 -0.54 4.71
N PRO A 224 7.71 0.62 4.27
CA PRO A 224 7.12 1.88 4.63
C PRO A 224 5.73 1.93 4.03
N ILE A 225 4.83 1.34 4.77
CA ILE A 225 3.42 1.31 4.46
C ILE A 225 2.85 2.72 4.57
N ASP A 226 3.60 3.63 5.18
CA ASP A 226 3.23 5.02 5.41
C ASP A 226 3.40 5.95 4.21
N SER A 227 4.08 5.50 3.17
CA SER A 227 4.25 6.27 1.92
C SER A 227 3.10 6.08 0.91
N TYR A 228 1.93 5.68 1.37
CA TYR A 228 0.87 5.24 0.48
C TYR A 228 -0.21 6.28 0.27
N GLY A 229 -0.53 6.45 -1.00
CA GLY A 229 -1.52 7.37 -1.49
C GLY A 229 -2.74 6.65 -2.07
N PRO A 230 -3.69 7.45 -2.55
CA PRO A 230 -4.84 6.97 -3.30
C PRO A 230 -4.40 6.23 -4.57
N GLN A 231 -5.34 5.55 -5.21
CA GLN A 231 -5.16 5.21 -6.62
C GLN A 231 -5.22 6.51 -7.43
N TYR A 232 -4.35 6.62 -8.42
CA TYR A 232 -4.36 7.76 -9.32
C TYR A 232 -5.17 7.43 -10.57
N ASP A 233 -5.95 8.42 -11.00
CA ASP A 233 -6.67 8.40 -12.25
C ASP A 233 -5.69 8.53 -13.44
N PRO A 234 -6.13 8.22 -14.69
CA PRO A 234 -5.26 8.33 -15.86
C PRO A 234 -4.69 9.72 -16.13
N ASP A 235 -5.30 10.77 -15.59
CA ASP A 235 -4.84 12.16 -15.67
C ASP A 235 -3.84 12.54 -14.56
N GLY A 236 -3.43 11.58 -13.72
CA GLY A 236 -2.50 11.79 -12.61
C GLY A 236 -3.14 12.40 -11.37
N THR A 237 -4.46 12.66 -11.38
CA THR A 237 -5.23 13.06 -10.20
C THR A 237 -5.66 11.83 -9.40
N CYS A 238 -6.20 12.05 -8.23
CA CYS A 238 -6.86 11.02 -7.42
C CYS A 238 -8.32 11.40 -7.10
N ALA A 239 -8.86 12.35 -7.86
CA ALA A 239 -10.15 12.97 -7.56
C ALA A 239 -11.30 11.95 -7.52
N ALA A 240 -11.35 11.01 -8.46
CA ALA A 240 -12.38 9.97 -8.46
C ALA A 240 -12.22 9.01 -7.27
N TYR A 241 -11.00 8.69 -6.88
CA TYR A 241 -10.72 7.83 -5.74
C TYR A 241 -11.06 8.52 -4.41
N GLU A 242 -10.72 9.80 -4.28
CA GLU A 242 -11.08 10.64 -3.12
C GLU A 242 -12.58 10.84 -3.00
N ALA A 243 -13.28 11.13 -4.12
CA ALA A 243 -14.73 11.23 -4.15
C ALA A 243 -15.40 9.93 -3.72
N LYS A 244 -14.86 8.77 -4.15
CA LYS A 244 -15.35 7.46 -3.71
C LYS A 244 -15.15 7.27 -2.21
N GLN A 245 -14.01 7.67 -1.66
CA GLN A 245 -13.76 7.60 -0.22
C GLN A 245 -14.70 8.52 0.56
N ALA A 246 -14.97 9.72 0.05
CA ALA A 246 -15.96 10.63 0.66
C ALA A 246 -17.35 10.01 0.69
N ALA A 247 -17.82 9.42 -0.41
CA ALA A 247 -19.11 8.74 -0.47
C ALA A 247 -19.20 7.53 0.48
N PHE A 248 -18.10 6.80 0.68
CA PHE A 248 -18.05 5.75 1.71
C PHE A 248 -18.19 6.31 3.12
N ASN A 249 -17.53 7.44 3.42
CA ASN A 249 -17.64 8.09 4.72
C ASN A 249 -19.07 8.56 4.99
N GLU A 250 -19.73 9.17 4.00
CA GLU A 250 -21.14 9.55 4.09
C GLU A 250 -22.03 8.32 4.34
N THR A 251 -21.81 7.23 3.62
CA THR A 251 -22.56 5.99 3.80
C THR A 251 -22.38 5.41 5.21
N LEU A 252 -21.14 5.40 5.73
CA LEU A 252 -20.85 4.93 7.08
C LEU A 252 -21.57 5.77 8.14
N LEU A 253 -21.50 7.08 8.02
CA LEU A 253 -22.14 8.02 8.97
C LEU A 253 -23.66 7.93 8.93
N ALA A 254 -24.24 7.75 7.75
CA ALA A 254 -25.70 7.61 7.58
C ALA A 254 -26.21 6.25 8.06
N ARG A 255 -25.58 5.16 7.66
CA ARG A 255 -26.03 3.79 7.98
C ARG A 255 -25.65 3.33 9.37
N LYS A 256 -24.57 3.88 9.95
CA LYS A 256 -24.01 3.45 11.24
C LYS A 256 -23.88 1.93 11.31
N PRO A 257 -23.07 1.30 10.44
CA PRO A 257 -22.97 -0.14 10.32
C PRO A 257 -22.37 -0.77 11.58
N GLU A 258 -22.82 -1.98 11.87
CA GLU A 258 -22.20 -2.87 12.84
C GLU A 258 -21.28 -3.90 12.16
N LEU A 259 -21.39 -4.03 10.83
CA LEU A 259 -20.59 -4.92 10.00
C LEU A 259 -20.04 -4.17 8.79
N VAL A 260 -18.73 -4.24 8.60
CA VAL A 260 -18.04 -3.63 7.46
C VAL A 260 -17.23 -4.69 6.72
N PHE A 261 -17.28 -4.65 5.39
CA PHE A 261 -16.39 -5.41 4.51
C PHE A 261 -15.38 -4.45 3.90
N LEU A 262 -14.10 -4.72 4.06
CA LEU A 262 -13.00 -3.89 3.59
C LEU A 262 -12.04 -4.70 2.71
N GLY A 263 -11.72 -4.20 1.53
CA GLY A 263 -10.83 -4.92 0.62
C GLY A 263 -10.75 -4.32 -0.78
N ASP A 264 -10.40 -5.17 -1.73
CA ASP A 264 -10.19 -4.82 -3.15
C ASP A 264 -11.40 -5.15 -4.06
N SER A 265 -11.12 -5.47 -5.35
CA SER A 265 -12.15 -5.82 -6.33
C SER A 265 -12.94 -7.07 -5.95
N ILE A 266 -12.35 -8.02 -5.25
CA ILE A 266 -13.03 -9.24 -4.83
C ILE A 266 -14.11 -8.87 -3.80
N THR A 267 -13.77 -8.01 -2.85
CA THR A 267 -14.72 -7.47 -1.87
C THR A 267 -15.76 -6.56 -2.53
N SER A 268 -15.35 -5.64 -3.42
CA SER A 268 -16.27 -4.67 -4.02
C SER A 268 -17.38 -5.30 -4.86
N ARG A 269 -17.17 -6.52 -5.36
CA ARG A 269 -18.14 -7.25 -6.19
C ARG A 269 -19.18 -8.04 -5.40
N TRP A 270 -19.14 -8.03 -4.05
CA TRP A 270 -20.18 -8.67 -3.27
C TRP A 270 -21.56 -8.15 -3.66
N PRO A 271 -22.50 -9.05 -4.01
CA PRO A 271 -23.88 -8.64 -4.22
C PRO A 271 -24.47 -8.07 -2.93
N GLN A 272 -24.84 -6.80 -2.91
CA GLN A 272 -25.37 -6.14 -1.71
C GLN A 272 -26.59 -6.85 -1.17
N GLU A 273 -27.47 -7.36 -2.05
CA GLU A 273 -28.66 -8.13 -1.66
C GLU A 273 -28.31 -9.38 -0.87
N LEU A 274 -27.19 -10.04 -1.19
CA LEU A 274 -26.74 -11.22 -0.47
C LEU A 274 -26.26 -10.86 0.94
N LEU A 275 -25.56 -9.73 1.08
CA LEU A 275 -25.15 -9.23 2.40
C LEU A 275 -26.36 -8.82 3.23
N GLU A 276 -27.33 -8.11 2.66
CA GLU A 276 -28.57 -7.71 3.35
C GLU A 276 -29.39 -8.92 3.76
N LYS A 277 -29.52 -9.93 2.91
CA LYS A 277 -30.25 -11.16 3.23
C LYS A 277 -29.70 -11.88 4.44
N HIS A 278 -28.38 -11.94 4.59
CA HIS A 278 -27.74 -12.75 5.65
C HIS A 278 -27.34 -11.93 6.88
N PHE A 279 -27.06 -10.63 6.71
CA PHE A 279 -26.51 -9.75 7.75
C PHE A 279 -27.23 -8.40 7.85
N GLY A 280 -28.39 -8.21 7.22
CA GLY A 280 -29.12 -6.93 7.17
C GLY A 280 -29.38 -6.32 8.55
N ALA A 281 -29.64 -7.17 9.57
CA ALA A 281 -29.81 -6.74 10.96
C ALA A 281 -28.58 -5.99 11.54
N TYR A 282 -27.39 -6.14 10.93
CA TYR A 282 -26.13 -5.46 11.30
C TYR A 282 -25.78 -4.30 10.37
N ARG A 283 -26.68 -3.95 9.45
CA ARG A 283 -26.52 -2.83 8.49
C ARG A 283 -25.19 -2.89 7.73
N PRO A 284 -24.90 -4.00 7.03
CA PRO A 284 -23.59 -4.22 6.41
C PRO A 284 -23.24 -3.12 5.41
N VAL A 285 -21.99 -2.69 5.41
CA VAL A 285 -21.43 -1.74 4.43
C VAL A 285 -20.21 -2.36 3.76
N ASN A 286 -20.20 -2.30 2.43
CA ASN A 286 -19.10 -2.77 1.61
C ASN A 286 -18.21 -1.59 1.21
N LEU A 287 -16.96 -1.59 1.68
CA LEU A 287 -15.92 -0.62 1.39
C LEU A 287 -14.85 -1.17 0.43
N GLY A 288 -15.16 -2.17 -0.37
CA GLY A 288 -14.26 -2.71 -1.38
C GLY A 288 -14.03 -1.73 -2.54
N VAL A 289 -12.80 -1.63 -3.02
CA VAL A 289 -12.43 -0.82 -4.20
C VAL A 289 -11.60 -1.64 -5.18
N GLY A 290 -12.03 -1.66 -6.43
CA GLY A 290 -11.32 -2.38 -7.50
C GLY A 290 -9.88 -1.94 -7.63
N GLY A 291 -8.95 -2.91 -7.60
CA GLY A 291 -7.54 -2.63 -7.78
C GLY A 291 -6.77 -2.21 -6.53
N ASP A 292 -7.44 -2.03 -5.39
CA ASP A 292 -6.76 -1.69 -4.15
C ASP A 292 -5.66 -2.69 -3.81
N ARG A 293 -4.58 -2.14 -3.36
CA ARG A 293 -3.49 -2.80 -2.65
C ARG A 293 -3.61 -2.51 -1.16
N VAL A 294 -2.89 -3.25 -0.34
CA VAL A 294 -2.82 -3.00 1.10
C VAL A 294 -2.59 -1.52 1.40
N GLN A 295 -1.70 -0.89 0.67
CA GLN A 295 -1.35 0.52 0.77
C GLN A 295 -2.54 1.45 0.59
N ASN A 296 -3.31 1.21 -0.47
CA ASN A 296 -4.48 2.03 -0.76
C ASN A 296 -5.52 1.90 0.35
N VAL A 297 -5.70 0.68 0.87
CA VAL A 297 -6.61 0.44 2.00
C VAL A 297 -6.13 1.14 3.28
N ILE A 298 -4.82 1.19 3.55
CA ILE A 298 -4.26 1.96 4.68
C ILE A 298 -4.60 3.45 4.52
N TRP A 299 -4.36 4.02 3.34
CA TRP A 299 -4.70 5.43 3.06
C TRP A 299 -6.19 5.71 3.25
N ARG A 300 -7.06 4.81 2.79
CA ARG A 300 -8.51 4.93 2.98
C ARG A 300 -8.92 4.81 4.45
N LEU A 301 -8.35 3.83 5.15
CA LEU A 301 -8.69 3.56 6.54
C LEU A 301 -8.27 4.71 7.47
N GLN A 302 -7.16 5.40 7.19
CA GLN A 302 -6.79 6.64 7.88
C GLN A 302 -7.91 7.70 7.84
N ARG A 303 -8.66 7.75 6.73
CA ARG A 303 -9.73 8.71 6.43
C ARG A 303 -11.14 8.21 6.72
N THR A 304 -11.26 6.95 7.10
CA THR A 304 -12.56 6.31 7.37
C THR A 304 -12.94 6.54 8.83
N PRO A 305 -14.11 7.15 9.12
CA PRO A 305 -14.55 7.46 10.48
C PRO A 305 -15.17 6.23 11.17
N LEU A 306 -14.41 5.15 11.37
CA LEU A 306 -14.90 3.94 12.05
C LEU A 306 -15.31 4.21 13.50
N GLU A 307 -14.63 5.13 14.16
CA GLU A 307 -14.90 5.59 15.54
C GLU A 307 -16.28 6.21 15.71
N ALA A 308 -16.89 6.69 14.63
CA ALA A 308 -18.25 7.25 14.62
C ALA A 308 -19.35 6.19 14.37
N THR A 309 -18.97 4.90 14.28
CA THR A 309 -19.88 3.79 14.00
C THR A 309 -19.97 2.82 15.18
N PRO A 310 -21.11 2.13 15.37
CA PRO A 310 -21.23 1.09 16.38
C PRO A 310 -20.65 -0.25 15.88
N LEU A 311 -19.50 -0.22 15.20
CA LEU A 311 -18.88 -1.37 14.56
C LEU A 311 -18.69 -2.54 15.54
N LYS A 312 -19.13 -3.75 15.16
CA LYS A 312 -18.96 -4.98 15.91
C LYS A 312 -18.03 -5.97 15.23
N ALA A 313 -18.04 -5.98 13.89
CA ALA A 313 -17.13 -6.81 13.12
C ALA A 313 -16.69 -6.13 11.83
N LEU A 314 -15.42 -6.34 11.44
CA LEU A 314 -14.87 -5.96 10.15
C LEU A 314 -14.29 -7.20 9.48
N VAL A 315 -14.72 -7.45 8.25
CA VAL A 315 -14.17 -8.51 7.39
C VAL A 315 -13.14 -7.89 6.46
N LEU A 316 -11.90 -8.37 6.51
CA LEU A 316 -10.78 -7.84 5.74
C LEU A 316 -10.29 -8.89 4.73
N LEU A 317 -10.38 -8.58 3.44
CA LEU A 317 -9.80 -9.37 2.35
C LEU A 317 -9.01 -8.47 1.41
N ILE A 318 -7.68 -8.54 1.50
CA ILE A 318 -6.78 -7.69 0.71
C ILE A 318 -5.43 -8.40 0.51
N GLY A 319 -4.70 -8.06 -0.55
CA GLY A 319 -3.34 -8.55 -0.77
C GLY A 319 -3.11 -9.16 -2.15
N THR A 320 -4.18 -9.61 -2.83
CA THR A 320 -4.06 -10.22 -4.15
C THR A 320 -3.37 -9.30 -5.17
N ASN A 321 -3.64 -7.98 -5.14
CA ASN A 321 -3.02 -7.00 -6.04
C ASN A 321 -1.56 -6.67 -5.67
N ASN A 322 -1.11 -7.07 -4.50
CA ASN A 322 0.28 -6.93 -4.05
C ASN A 322 1.15 -8.12 -4.51
N SER A 323 0.57 -9.30 -4.71
CA SER A 323 1.29 -10.58 -4.88
C SER A 323 2.32 -10.60 -6.01
N GLY A 324 2.13 -9.78 -7.05
CA GLY A 324 3.09 -9.65 -8.16
C GLY A 324 4.35 -8.85 -7.84
N ALA A 325 4.29 -7.94 -6.86
CA ALA A 325 5.35 -6.95 -6.60
C ALA A 325 5.94 -6.99 -5.19
N PHE A 326 5.31 -7.71 -4.25
CA PHE A 326 5.67 -7.75 -2.84
C PHE A 326 5.89 -9.17 -2.36
N THR A 327 6.70 -9.35 -1.32
CA THR A 327 6.86 -10.65 -0.65
C THR A 327 5.64 -10.95 0.22
N SER A 328 5.49 -12.20 0.64
CA SER A 328 4.44 -12.61 1.57
C SER A 328 4.56 -11.88 2.92
N GLU A 329 5.79 -11.66 3.37
CA GLU A 329 6.13 -10.93 4.59
C GLU A 329 5.68 -9.48 4.53
N GLU A 330 6.00 -8.79 3.44
CA GLU A 330 5.61 -7.39 3.23
C GLU A 330 4.08 -7.23 3.23
N ILE A 331 3.40 -8.14 2.53
CA ILE A 331 1.93 -8.09 2.46
C ILE A 331 1.32 -8.38 3.83
N ALA A 332 1.82 -9.39 4.54
CA ALA A 332 1.34 -9.74 5.88
C ALA A 332 1.58 -8.60 6.89
N GLY A 333 2.76 -7.98 6.87
CA GLY A 333 3.06 -6.82 7.72
C GLY A 333 2.12 -5.64 7.46
N GLY A 334 1.79 -5.38 6.19
CA GLY A 334 0.81 -4.36 5.84
C GLY A 334 -0.61 -4.68 6.28
N ILE A 335 -1.02 -5.94 6.20
CA ILE A 335 -2.33 -6.39 6.72
C ILE A 335 -2.36 -6.32 8.24
N GLN A 336 -1.27 -6.67 8.93
CA GLN A 336 -1.14 -6.50 10.37
C GLN A 336 -1.32 -5.03 10.80
N LYS A 337 -0.76 -4.08 10.04
CA LYS A 337 -0.97 -2.66 10.28
C LYS A 337 -2.44 -2.26 10.11
N LEU A 338 -3.12 -2.76 9.07
CA LEU A 338 -4.55 -2.52 8.90
C LEU A 338 -5.36 -3.02 10.10
N VAL A 339 -5.05 -4.22 10.59
CA VAL A 339 -5.69 -4.79 11.79
C VAL A 339 -5.51 -3.85 12.99
N LYS A 340 -4.29 -3.41 13.29
CA LYS A 340 -4.01 -2.47 14.37
C LYS A 340 -4.77 -1.15 14.23
N MET A 341 -4.83 -0.60 13.02
CA MET A 341 -5.59 0.63 12.76
C MET A 341 -7.10 0.45 13.04
N VAL A 342 -7.65 -0.73 12.72
CA VAL A 342 -9.06 -1.03 13.07
C VAL A 342 -9.24 -1.13 14.58
N GLU A 343 -8.33 -1.81 15.28
CA GLU A 343 -8.35 -1.93 16.74
C GLU A 343 -8.27 -0.55 17.43
N GLU A 344 -7.44 0.36 16.91
CA GLU A 344 -7.32 1.73 17.41
C GLU A 344 -8.59 2.57 17.18
N LYS A 345 -9.19 2.47 15.97
CA LYS A 345 -10.36 3.26 15.59
C LYS A 345 -11.69 2.69 16.11
N ALA A 346 -11.77 1.39 16.29
CA ALA A 346 -12.98 0.68 16.73
C ALA A 346 -12.61 -0.45 17.71
N PRO A 347 -12.17 -0.11 18.95
CA PRO A 347 -11.60 -1.09 19.91
C PRO A 347 -12.59 -2.20 20.32
N GLU A 348 -13.89 -1.99 20.17
CA GLU A 348 -14.90 -3.00 20.44
C GLU A 348 -15.16 -3.95 19.27
N ALA A 349 -14.67 -3.63 18.08
CA ALA A 349 -14.87 -4.45 16.90
C ALA A 349 -13.94 -5.67 16.88
N LYS A 350 -14.45 -6.78 16.34
CA LYS A 350 -13.65 -7.96 16.00
C LYS A 350 -13.24 -7.87 14.52
N VAL A 351 -12.03 -8.29 14.21
CA VAL A 351 -11.53 -8.32 12.83
C VAL A 351 -11.46 -9.75 12.34
N LEU A 352 -12.19 -10.06 11.27
CA LEU A 352 -12.07 -11.33 10.56
C LEU A 352 -11.15 -11.12 9.34
N VAL A 353 -9.92 -11.57 9.44
CA VAL A 353 -8.96 -11.60 8.33
C VAL A 353 -9.25 -12.83 7.48
N LEU A 354 -9.55 -12.64 6.21
CA LEU A 354 -9.70 -13.75 5.28
C LEU A 354 -8.38 -14.05 4.59
N GLY A 355 -8.11 -15.34 4.39
CA GLY A 355 -7.03 -15.77 3.51
C GLY A 355 -7.22 -15.21 2.11
N VAL A 356 -6.14 -14.76 1.48
CA VAL A 356 -6.14 -14.31 0.09
C VAL A 356 -6.50 -15.48 -0.81
N PHE A 357 -7.45 -15.29 -1.71
CA PHE A 357 -7.98 -16.36 -2.55
C PHE A 357 -6.93 -16.85 -3.56
N PRO A 358 -6.95 -18.16 -3.87
CA PRO A 358 -6.09 -18.72 -4.90
C PRO A 358 -6.41 -18.08 -6.26
N ARG A 359 -5.44 -18.11 -7.14
CA ARG A 359 -5.53 -17.67 -8.55
C ARG A 359 -5.34 -18.86 -9.46
N GLY A 360 -5.90 -18.77 -10.66
CA GLY A 360 -5.75 -19.83 -11.66
C GLY A 360 -6.80 -20.92 -11.53
N PRO A 361 -6.60 -22.04 -12.25
CA PRO A 361 -7.62 -23.08 -12.40
C PRO A 361 -7.68 -24.06 -11.22
N ALA A 362 -6.74 -23.99 -10.27
CA ALA A 362 -6.68 -24.89 -9.12
C ALA A 362 -6.00 -24.26 -7.91
N ILE A 363 -6.33 -24.72 -6.71
CA ILE A 363 -5.71 -24.27 -5.46
C ILE A 363 -4.19 -24.52 -5.51
N ASN A 364 -3.78 -25.69 -5.95
CA ASN A 364 -2.38 -26.13 -5.99
C ASN A 364 -1.62 -25.67 -7.24
N ASP A 365 -2.15 -24.69 -8.00
CA ASP A 365 -1.39 -24.07 -9.10
C ASP A 365 -0.08 -23.50 -8.50
N PRO A 366 1.09 -23.78 -9.10
CA PRO A 366 2.40 -23.28 -8.61
C PRO A 366 2.43 -21.76 -8.43
N LYS A 367 1.62 -21.01 -9.17
CA LYS A 367 1.47 -19.55 -9.03
C LYS A 367 0.91 -19.13 -7.66
N ASN A 368 0.25 -20.06 -6.95
CA ASN A 368 -0.32 -19.81 -5.62
C ASN A 368 0.67 -20.01 -4.47
N ALA A 369 1.91 -20.48 -4.72
CA ALA A 369 2.89 -20.71 -3.66
C ALA A 369 3.09 -19.49 -2.76
N LYS A 370 3.15 -18.28 -3.35
CA LYS A 370 3.24 -17.04 -2.59
C LYS A 370 1.96 -16.74 -1.78
N ILE A 371 0.80 -17.05 -2.33
CA ILE A 371 -0.49 -16.86 -1.65
C ILE A 371 -0.59 -17.82 -0.46
N HIS A 372 -0.18 -19.07 -0.62
CA HIS A 372 -0.13 -20.03 0.49
C HIS A 372 0.82 -19.57 1.60
N ALA A 373 2.03 -19.11 1.25
CA ALA A 373 2.97 -18.56 2.20
C ALA A 373 2.44 -17.31 2.91
N LEU A 374 1.70 -16.44 2.21
CA LEU A 374 1.02 -15.28 2.79
C LEU A 374 -0.07 -15.74 3.76
N ASN A 375 -0.94 -16.66 3.34
CA ASN A 375 -2.07 -17.13 4.15
C ASN A 375 -1.60 -17.81 5.45
N ALA A 376 -0.48 -18.54 5.42
CA ALA A 376 0.14 -19.08 6.62
C ALA A 376 0.49 -17.95 7.63
N LYS A 377 1.08 -16.84 7.15
CA LYS A 377 1.41 -15.69 8.00
C LYS A 377 0.18 -14.93 8.48
N LEU A 378 -0.88 -14.84 7.67
CA LEU A 378 -2.14 -14.21 8.08
C LEU A 378 -2.82 -15.00 9.18
N LYS A 379 -2.71 -16.33 9.16
CA LYS A 379 -3.22 -17.19 10.23
C LYS A 379 -2.58 -16.87 11.58
N ASP A 380 -1.30 -16.51 11.58
CA ASP A 380 -0.55 -16.19 12.80
C ASP A 380 -0.96 -14.82 13.41
N LEU A 381 -1.73 -14.00 12.69
CA LEU A 381 -2.28 -12.75 13.23
C LEU A 381 -3.48 -12.99 14.16
N ALA A 382 -4.12 -14.15 14.06
CA ALA A 382 -5.30 -14.46 14.85
C ALA A 382 -4.95 -14.70 16.33
N ASP A 383 -5.56 -13.93 17.23
CA ASP A 383 -5.41 -14.08 18.68
C ASP A 383 -6.60 -14.81 19.34
N GLY A 384 -7.64 -15.11 18.57
CA GLY A 384 -8.86 -15.75 19.01
C GLY A 384 -9.75 -14.89 19.93
N LYS A 385 -9.42 -13.61 20.11
CA LYS A 385 -10.14 -12.66 20.99
C LYS A 385 -10.68 -11.46 20.20
N LYS A 386 -9.80 -10.73 19.52
CA LYS A 386 -10.12 -9.57 18.69
C LYS A 386 -9.87 -9.86 17.20
N VAL A 387 -8.86 -10.63 16.89
CA VAL A 387 -8.47 -10.97 15.52
C VAL A 387 -8.72 -12.45 15.25
N PHE A 388 -9.44 -12.73 14.19
CA PHE A 388 -9.81 -14.06 13.74
C PHE A 388 -9.33 -14.25 12.30
N TYR A 389 -9.02 -15.48 11.93
CA TYR A 389 -8.62 -15.84 10.59
C TYR A 389 -9.51 -16.93 10.02
N LEU A 390 -9.84 -16.82 8.74
CA LEU A 390 -10.58 -17.85 8.00
C LEU A 390 -10.02 -17.96 6.57
N ASP A 391 -9.61 -19.14 6.17
CA ASP A 391 -9.31 -19.45 4.77
C ASP A 391 -10.55 -19.96 4.05
N VAL A 392 -11.10 -19.14 3.19
CA VAL A 392 -12.27 -19.46 2.34
C VAL A 392 -11.82 -20.11 1.03
N GLY A 393 -10.56 -19.99 0.65
CA GLY A 393 -10.02 -20.51 -0.61
C GLY A 393 -10.43 -21.96 -0.91
N PRO A 394 -10.32 -22.90 0.03
CA PRO A 394 -10.72 -24.30 -0.17
C PRO A 394 -12.20 -24.48 -0.55
N SER A 395 -13.10 -23.62 -0.07
CA SER A 395 -14.54 -23.74 -0.40
C SER A 395 -14.87 -23.31 -1.83
N LEU A 396 -13.95 -22.60 -2.51
CA LEU A 396 -14.12 -22.19 -3.92
C LEU A 396 -13.76 -23.31 -4.90
N ALA A 397 -13.11 -24.37 -4.43
CA ALA A 397 -12.64 -25.48 -5.26
C ALA A 397 -13.52 -26.72 -5.13
N GLU A 398 -13.37 -27.62 -6.10
CA GLU A 398 -13.88 -28.96 -6.05
C GLU A 398 -12.96 -29.88 -5.20
N PRO A 399 -13.41 -31.10 -4.85
CA PRO A 399 -12.59 -32.02 -4.05
C PRO A 399 -11.22 -32.39 -4.64
N ASP A 400 -11.05 -32.30 -5.96
CA ASP A 400 -9.79 -32.51 -6.65
C ASP A 400 -8.87 -31.26 -6.64
N GLY A 401 -9.33 -30.17 -6.02
CA GLY A 401 -8.63 -28.89 -5.94
C GLY A 401 -8.80 -27.98 -7.16
N SER A 402 -9.53 -28.39 -8.18
CA SER A 402 -9.85 -27.55 -9.34
C SER A 402 -10.84 -26.44 -8.97
N ILE A 403 -10.71 -25.27 -9.59
CA ILE A 403 -11.62 -24.13 -9.41
C ILE A 403 -12.44 -23.95 -10.66
N PRO A 404 -13.74 -24.27 -10.62
CA PRO A 404 -14.61 -24.16 -11.78
C PRO A 404 -14.72 -22.72 -12.31
N ARG A 405 -14.84 -22.58 -13.63
CA ARG A 405 -15.00 -21.25 -14.24
C ARG A 405 -16.31 -20.55 -13.89
N GLU A 406 -17.35 -21.30 -13.57
CA GLU A 406 -18.59 -20.74 -13.05
C GLU A 406 -18.40 -20.13 -11.63
N VAL A 407 -17.41 -20.61 -10.87
CA VAL A 407 -17.04 -20.07 -9.55
C VAL A 407 -16.11 -18.87 -9.70
N MET A 408 -15.08 -19.00 -10.57
CA MET A 408 -14.10 -17.94 -10.85
C MET A 408 -13.83 -17.80 -12.36
N PRO A 409 -14.67 -17.05 -13.09
CA PRO A 409 -14.64 -16.99 -14.57
C PRO A 409 -13.31 -16.52 -15.16
N ASP A 410 -12.68 -15.55 -14.55
CA ASP A 410 -11.38 -14.98 -14.95
C ASP A 410 -10.20 -15.50 -14.10
N GLN A 411 -10.44 -16.55 -13.30
CA GLN A 411 -9.44 -17.17 -12.42
C GLN A 411 -8.88 -16.22 -11.34
N LEU A 412 -9.65 -15.19 -10.99
CA LEU A 412 -9.31 -14.20 -9.96
C LEU A 412 -10.54 -13.74 -9.19
N HIS A 413 -11.60 -13.36 -9.89
CA HIS A 413 -12.82 -12.83 -9.29
C HIS A 413 -13.89 -13.90 -9.22
N VAL A 414 -14.59 -13.94 -8.10
CA VAL A 414 -15.70 -14.86 -7.91
C VAL A 414 -16.96 -14.36 -8.62
N ALA A 415 -17.73 -15.29 -9.18
CA ALA A 415 -19.09 -15.09 -9.67
C ALA A 415 -20.11 -15.47 -8.59
N LEU A 416 -21.41 -15.39 -8.90
CA LEU A 416 -22.45 -15.69 -7.91
C LEU A 416 -22.30 -17.06 -7.24
N PRO A 417 -22.02 -18.18 -7.94
CA PRO A 417 -21.76 -19.47 -7.29
C PRO A 417 -20.60 -19.41 -6.29
N GLY A 418 -19.53 -18.67 -6.61
CA GLY A 418 -18.40 -18.46 -5.70
C GLY A 418 -18.77 -17.63 -4.49
N PHE A 419 -19.57 -16.58 -4.63
CA PHE A 419 -20.08 -15.82 -3.49
C PHE A 419 -20.97 -16.64 -2.57
N LEU A 420 -21.77 -17.54 -3.09
CA LEU A 420 -22.58 -18.44 -2.28
C LEU A 420 -21.68 -19.40 -1.47
N ARG A 421 -20.70 -20.04 -2.10
CA ARG A 421 -19.72 -20.89 -1.41
C ARG A 421 -18.94 -20.11 -0.34
N TRP A 422 -18.53 -18.89 -0.65
CA TRP A 422 -17.85 -18.01 0.30
C TRP A 422 -18.78 -17.65 1.47
N MET A 423 -20.03 -17.28 1.19
CA MET A 423 -21.02 -16.98 2.22
C MET A 423 -21.20 -18.16 3.17
N ASP A 424 -21.41 -19.36 2.63
CA ASP A 424 -21.64 -20.58 3.43
C ASP A 424 -20.43 -20.91 4.32
N ALA A 425 -19.22 -20.75 3.80
CA ALA A 425 -17.99 -20.97 4.56
C ALA A 425 -17.75 -19.90 5.64
N MET A 426 -18.06 -18.63 5.36
CA MET A 426 -17.78 -17.50 6.24
C MET A 426 -18.86 -17.32 7.31
N LYS A 427 -20.11 -17.55 6.97
CA LYS A 427 -21.28 -17.23 7.80
C LYS A 427 -21.20 -17.75 9.23
N PRO A 428 -20.86 -19.02 9.50
CA PRO A 428 -20.81 -19.53 10.88
C PRO A 428 -19.80 -18.77 11.75
N THR A 429 -18.59 -18.53 11.20
CA THR A 429 -17.55 -17.77 11.89
C THR A 429 -18.02 -16.33 12.14
N LEU A 430 -18.48 -15.63 11.10
CA LEU A 430 -18.88 -14.22 11.22
C LEU A 430 -20.06 -14.05 12.19
N GLN A 431 -21.03 -14.96 12.20
CA GLN A 431 -22.14 -14.94 13.17
C GLN A 431 -21.66 -15.09 14.61
N SER A 432 -20.63 -15.88 14.87
CA SER A 432 -20.05 -16.02 16.22
C SER A 432 -19.32 -14.76 16.70
N LEU A 433 -18.93 -13.88 15.78
CA LEU A 433 -18.26 -12.61 16.08
C LEU A 433 -19.24 -11.46 16.34
N LEU A 434 -20.47 -11.58 15.84
CA LEU A 434 -21.52 -10.57 15.93
C LEU A 434 -22.41 -10.81 17.16
N PRO A 435 -23.02 -9.75 17.73
CA PRO A 435 -24.00 -9.92 18.79
C PRO A 435 -25.18 -10.81 18.35
N SER A 436 -25.62 -11.72 19.21
CA SER A 436 -26.78 -12.53 18.93
C SER A 436 -28.03 -11.66 18.74
N ARG A 437 -28.73 -11.86 17.63
CA ARG A 437 -30.00 -11.21 17.31
C ARG A 437 -31.01 -12.27 16.88
N PRO A 438 -32.28 -12.13 17.25
CA PRO A 438 -33.33 -12.97 16.68
C PRO A 438 -33.32 -12.78 15.16
N GLN A 439 -33.34 -13.86 14.41
CA GLN A 439 -33.61 -13.78 12.97
C GLN A 439 -35.05 -13.22 12.84
N GLU A 440 -35.20 -12.09 12.18
CA GLU A 440 -36.52 -11.68 11.68
C GLU A 440 -36.92 -12.74 10.66
N THR A 441 -37.80 -13.65 11.12
CA THR A 441 -38.54 -14.49 10.22
C THR A 441 -39.36 -13.54 9.36
N THR A 442 -39.06 -13.50 8.07
CA THR A 442 -39.97 -12.91 7.08
C THR A 442 -41.27 -13.69 7.12
N ALA A 443 -42.14 -13.34 8.09
CA ALA A 443 -43.50 -13.76 8.08
C ALA A 443 -44.15 -13.19 6.82
N GLY A 444 -44.51 -14.08 5.93
CA GLY A 444 -45.17 -13.74 4.68
C GLY A 444 -46.36 -12.81 4.98
N LYS A 445 -46.36 -11.65 4.36
CA LYS A 445 -47.57 -10.89 4.18
C LYS A 445 -48.49 -11.74 3.30
N GLN A 446 -49.27 -12.62 3.93
CA GLN A 446 -50.52 -13.09 3.32
C GLN A 446 -51.44 -11.87 3.34
N GLY A 447 -51.70 -11.31 2.16
CA GLY A 447 -52.73 -10.33 1.98
C GLY A 447 -54.09 -10.94 2.30
N PRO A 448 -55.03 -10.15 2.83
CA PRO A 448 -56.41 -10.62 3.01
C PRO A 448 -57.02 -10.84 1.63
N GLY A 449 -57.68 -12.01 1.48
CA GLY A 449 -58.43 -12.40 0.30
C GLY A 449 -59.64 -11.53 0.01
#